data_6a5a398956c17ba28b2f4e137c6d16bf
#
_entry.id   6a5a398956c17ba28b2f4e137c6d16bf
#
_cell.length_a   1.000
_cell.length_b   1.000
_cell.length_c   1.000
_cell.angle_alpha   90.00
_cell.angle_beta   90.00
_cell.angle_gamma   90.00
#
_symmetry.space_group_name_H-M   'P 1'
#
loop_
_entity.id
_entity.type
_entity.pdbx_description
1 polymer ?
#
loop_
_entity_poly.entity_id
_entity_poly.type
_entity_poly.pdbx_seq_one_letter_code
_entity_poly.pdbx_strand_id
1 'polypeptide(L)'
;MPWPWIAAGLLALIAGIAFAARRAEAATDETSPGVIDPLLEASYTAENFVKDTMGTRRSMSLAGLDQLKREESPRGRFNRTPYQDAAGFWTIGYGHKLKGGEWYDAIDEAQATSLLAADVRDAEDAVNSLVSIDINQAEFDALVLFTFNVGAGALRRSTLLAKLNADDATGAAAEFALWNKAGGRVNAILADRREREAQLFTTGDYA
;
A
#
# COMPACT_ATOMS: atom_id res chain seq x y z
N MET A 1 23.15 -29.09 8.38
CA MET A 1 24.11 -28.56 7.37
C MET A 1 23.30 -27.64 6.43
N PRO A 2 23.53 -26.35 6.40
CA PRO A 2 22.82 -25.47 5.49
C PRO A 2 23.41 -25.59 4.08
N TRP A 3 22.55 -25.62 3.09
CA TRP A 3 22.89 -25.82 1.69
C TRP A 3 23.51 -24.55 1.08
N PRO A 4 24.77 -24.57 0.63
CA PRO A 4 25.48 -23.38 0.14
C PRO A 4 24.98 -22.87 -1.22
N TRP A 5 24.15 -23.65 -1.95
CA TRP A 5 23.68 -23.31 -3.28
C TRP A 5 22.56 -22.26 -3.31
N ILE A 6 21.77 -22.14 -2.23
CA ILE A 6 20.68 -21.14 -2.14
C ILE A 6 21.25 -19.74 -1.97
N ALA A 7 22.34 -19.58 -1.21
CA ALA A 7 22.98 -18.28 -1.03
C ALA A 7 23.66 -17.76 -2.31
N ALA A 8 24.24 -18.66 -3.12
CA ALA A 8 24.88 -18.30 -4.39
C ALA A 8 23.85 -17.85 -5.46
N GLY A 9 22.68 -18.48 -5.50
CA GLY A 9 21.59 -18.08 -6.42
C GLY A 9 21.01 -16.71 -6.07
N LEU A 10 20.86 -16.41 -4.78
CA LEU A 10 20.33 -15.13 -4.30
C LEU A 10 21.29 -13.96 -4.58
N LEU A 11 22.60 -14.16 -4.38
CA LEU A 11 23.63 -13.16 -4.70
C LEU A 11 23.73 -12.89 -6.20
N ALA A 12 23.55 -13.90 -7.06
CA ALA A 12 23.55 -13.74 -8.51
C ALA A 12 22.31 -12.97 -8.99
N LEU A 13 21.14 -13.18 -8.36
CA LEU A 13 19.92 -12.46 -8.67
C LEU A 13 20.03 -10.97 -8.26
N ILE A 14 20.54 -10.68 -7.06
CA ILE A 14 20.77 -9.31 -6.58
C ILE A 14 21.82 -8.58 -7.44
N ALA A 15 22.90 -9.26 -7.85
CA ALA A 15 23.90 -8.70 -8.74
C ALA A 15 23.33 -8.46 -10.16
N GLY A 16 22.45 -9.31 -10.66
CA GLY A 16 21.75 -9.15 -11.92
C GLY A 16 20.82 -7.95 -11.94
N ILE A 17 20.07 -7.73 -10.85
CA ILE A 17 19.17 -6.58 -10.66
C ILE A 17 19.98 -5.27 -10.57
N ALA A 18 21.07 -5.25 -9.81
CA ALA A 18 21.97 -4.09 -9.69
C ALA A 18 22.67 -3.74 -11.02
N PHE A 19 22.99 -4.75 -11.84
CA PHE A 19 23.58 -4.55 -13.17
C PHE A 19 22.54 -4.01 -14.18
N ALA A 20 21.31 -4.53 -14.14
CA ALA A 20 20.20 -4.03 -14.94
C ALA A 20 19.83 -2.58 -14.58
N ALA A 21 19.84 -2.24 -13.29
CA ALA A 21 19.62 -0.88 -12.80
C ALA A 21 20.65 0.12 -13.33
N ARG A 22 21.95 -0.21 -13.28
CA ARG A 22 23.01 0.66 -13.83
C ARG A 22 22.96 0.81 -15.37
N ARG A 23 22.43 -0.17 -16.08
CA ARG A 23 22.28 -0.12 -17.52
C ARG A 23 21.07 0.71 -17.97
N ALA A 24 20.04 0.80 -17.14
CA ALA A 24 18.86 1.63 -17.37
C ALA A 24 19.14 3.12 -17.08
N GLU A 25 19.96 3.46 -16.06
CA GLU A 25 20.44 4.84 -15.81
C GLU A 25 21.18 5.44 -17.01
N ALA A 26 21.77 4.59 -17.88
CA ALA A 26 22.48 5.04 -19.09
C ALA A 26 21.54 5.26 -20.30
N ALA A 27 20.24 4.94 -20.19
CA ALA A 27 19.30 4.93 -21.32
C ALA A 27 18.14 5.94 -21.17
N THR A 28 18.11 6.78 -20.11
CA THR A 28 17.03 7.74 -19.92
C THR A 28 17.37 9.07 -20.59
N ASP A 29 17.02 9.19 -21.86
CA ASP A 29 16.55 10.44 -22.43
C ASP A 29 15.15 10.20 -23.00
N GLU A 30 14.24 11.13 -22.68
CA GLU A 30 12.85 11.30 -23.13
C GLU A 30 11.70 10.87 -22.21
N THR A 31 11.12 11.91 -21.67
CA THR A 31 9.82 12.19 -21.09
C THR A 31 8.65 11.51 -21.83
N SER A 32 7.99 10.57 -21.14
CA SER A 32 6.57 10.24 -21.40
C SER A 32 5.81 10.26 -20.07
N PRO A 33 4.74 11.04 -19.96
CA PRO A 33 3.93 11.07 -18.74
C PRO A 33 3.10 9.80 -18.63
N GLY A 34 3.27 9.07 -17.53
CA GLY A 34 2.44 7.91 -17.18
C GLY A 34 3.13 6.55 -17.15
N VAL A 35 4.44 6.49 -17.37
CA VAL A 35 5.21 5.24 -17.20
C VAL A 35 5.77 5.22 -15.77
N ILE A 36 5.27 4.34 -14.93
CA ILE A 36 5.91 4.01 -13.65
C ILE A 36 7.34 3.58 -14.00
N ASP A 37 8.33 4.14 -13.29
CA ASP A 37 9.73 3.77 -13.49
C ASP A 37 9.89 2.25 -13.40
N PRO A 38 10.30 1.56 -14.50
CA PRO A 38 10.43 0.10 -14.51
C PRO A 38 11.40 -0.43 -13.45
N LEU A 39 12.31 0.43 -12.95
CA LEU A 39 13.25 0.09 -11.88
C LEU A 39 12.59 0.14 -10.51
N LEU A 40 11.68 1.09 -10.30
CA LEU A 40 10.86 1.12 -9.08
C LEU A 40 9.94 -0.10 -9.04
N GLU A 41 9.34 -0.45 -10.16
CA GLU A 41 8.50 -1.64 -10.32
C GLU A 41 9.30 -2.94 -10.08
N ALA A 42 10.48 -3.05 -10.66
CA ALA A 42 11.35 -4.22 -10.51
C ALA A 42 11.90 -4.36 -9.07
N SER A 43 12.27 -3.25 -8.42
CA SER A 43 12.75 -3.28 -7.04
C SER A 43 11.63 -3.61 -6.06
N TYR A 44 10.44 -3.02 -6.25
CA TYR A 44 9.26 -3.27 -5.43
C TYR A 44 8.77 -4.73 -5.55
N THR A 45 8.74 -5.28 -6.78
CA THR A 45 8.36 -6.69 -7.04
C THR A 45 9.40 -7.66 -6.49
N ALA A 46 10.69 -7.34 -6.61
CA ALA A 46 11.77 -8.19 -6.10
C ALA A 46 11.79 -8.23 -4.56
N GLU A 47 11.59 -7.09 -3.90
CA GLU A 47 11.49 -7.03 -2.43
C GLU A 47 10.27 -7.82 -1.92
N ASN A 48 9.13 -7.71 -2.58
CA ASN A 48 7.93 -8.45 -2.20
C ASN A 48 8.08 -9.94 -2.45
N PHE A 49 8.69 -10.36 -3.57
CA PHE A 49 8.97 -11.77 -3.85
C PHE A 49 9.93 -12.38 -2.81
N VAL A 50 10.97 -11.66 -2.40
CA VAL A 50 11.92 -12.13 -1.37
C VAL A 50 11.23 -12.24 -0.01
N LYS A 51 10.37 -11.27 0.34
CA LYS A 51 9.60 -11.28 1.59
C LYS A 51 8.61 -12.44 1.63
N ASP A 52 7.90 -12.70 0.55
CA ASP A 52 6.92 -13.79 0.44
C ASP A 52 7.60 -15.16 0.52
N THR A 53 8.78 -15.33 -0.11
CA THR A 53 9.54 -16.59 -0.12
C THR A 53 10.21 -16.90 1.23
N MET A 54 10.50 -15.90 2.05
CA MET A 54 11.21 -16.05 3.34
C MET A 54 10.29 -16.02 4.58
N GLY A 55 8.97 -16.00 4.39
CA GLY A 55 8.02 -15.86 5.50
C GLY A 55 8.12 -14.50 6.19
N THR A 56 8.62 -13.50 5.49
CA THR A 56 8.75 -12.12 5.94
C THR A 56 7.47 -11.33 5.66
N ARG A 57 7.30 -10.20 6.33
CA ARG A 57 6.12 -9.34 6.30
C ARG A 57 5.72 -8.99 4.86
N ARG A 58 4.45 -9.12 4.56
CA ARG A 58 3.86 -8.77 3.26
C ARG A 58 3.73 -7.26 3.13
N SER A 59 3.87 -6.73 1.93
CA SER A 59 3.65 -5.31 1.61
C SER A 59 2.51 -5.15 0.60
N MET A 60 1.89 -3.97 0.57
CA MET A 60 0.87 -3.63 -0.42
C MET A 60 1.42 -3.74 -1.83
N SER A 61 0.63 -4.28 -2.75
CA SER A 61 1.00 -4.37 -4.16
C SER A 61 0.99 -2.98 -4.84
N LEU A 62 1.62 -2.88 -6.02
CA LEU A 62 1.53 -1.66 -6.82
C LEU A 62 0.08 -1.32 -7.21
N ALA A 63 -0.72 -2.34 -7.54
CA ALA A 63 -2.14 -2.16 -7.83
C ALA A 63 -2.93 -1.65 -6.61
N GLY A 64 -2.63 -2.17 -5.42
CA GLY A 64 -3.18 -1.67 -4.15
C GLY A 64 -2.77 -0.24 -3.87
N LEU A 65 -1.50 0.11 -4.11
CA LEU A 65 -1.01 1.47 -3.95
C LEU A 65 -1.67 2.45 -4.93
N ASP A 66 -1.90 2.03 -6.18
CA ASP A 66 -2.62 2.84 -7.17
C ASP A 66 -4.09 3.03 -6.80
N GLN A 67 -4.74 2.01 -6.24
CA GLN A 67 -6.09 2.18 -5.69
C GLN A 67 -6.08 3.16 -4.51
N LEU A 68 -5.12 3.07 -3.60
CA LEU A 68 -4.97 4.02 -2.49
C LEU A 68 -4.79 5.46 -3.00
N LYS A 69 -3.95 5.69 -4.02
CA LYS A 69 -3.80 7.00 -4.66
C LYS A 69 -5.15 7.56 -5.14
N ARG A 70 -5.96 6.74 -5.78
CA ARG A 70 -7.30 7.16 -6.24
C ARG A 70 -8.23 7.52 -5.09
N GLU A 71 -8.13 6.82 -3.97
CA GLU A 71 -8.97 7.07 -2.78
C GLU A 71 -8.54 8.32 -2.00
N GLU A 72 -7.24 8.56 -1.88
CA GLU A 72 -6.71 9.77 -1.21
C GLU A 72 -6.75 11.01 -2.11
N SER A 73 -6.84 10.81 -3.42
CA SER A 73 -6.92 11.90 -4.39
C SER A 73 -7.97 11.60 -5.48
N PRO A 74 -9.26 11.84 -5.22
CA PRO A 74 -10.36 11.50 -6.15
C PRO A 74 -10.26 12.13 -7.54
N ARG A 75 -9.36 13.09 -7.75
CA ARG A 75 -9.05 13.71 -9.04
C ARG A 75 -7.74 13.20 -9.64
N GLY A 76 -7.11 12.16 -9.05
CA GLY A 76 -5.84 11.60 -9.50
C GLY A 76 -4.67 12.57 -9.43
N ARG A 77 -4.75 13.62 -8.61
CA ARG A 77 -3.73 14.66 -8.51
C ARG A 77 -3.12 14.67 -7.13
N PHE A 78 -1.81 14.59 -7.05
CA PHE A 78 -1.05 14.85 -5.82
C PHE A 78 -0.69 16.35 -5.71
N ASN A 79 -0.47 16.82 -4.51
CA ASN A 79 0.00 18.18 -4.26
C ASN A 79 1.51 18.24 -4.38
N ARG A 80 2.00 18.97 -5.37
CA ARG A 80 3.44 19.08 -5.65
C ARG A 80 4.19 19.89 -4.60
N THR A 81 3.52 20.83 -3.97
CA THR A 81 4.10 21.75 -2.97
C THR A 81 3.38 21.61 -1.65
N PRO A 82 4.04 21.90 -0.52
CA PRO A 82 3.40 21.85 0.79
C PRO A 82 2.21 22.81 0.88
N TYR A 83 1.17 22.36 1.55
CA TYR A 83 -0.02 23.14 1.88
C TYR A 83 -0.47 22.82 3.31
N GLN A 84 -1.27 23.68 3.92
CA GLN A 84 -1.91 23.37 5.20
C GLN A 84 -3.26 22.67 4.97
N ASP A 85 -3.44 21.52 5.59
CA ASP A 85 -4.72 20.80 5.59
C ASP A 85 -5.77 21.54 6.45
N ALA A 86 -7.01 21.06 6.46
CA ALA A 86 -8.10 21.66 7.23
C ALA A 86 -7.87 21.70 8.75
N ALA A 87 -6.95 20.89 9.26
CA ALA A 87 -6.54 20.84 10.66
C ALA A 87 -5.27 21.68 10.94
N GLY A 88 -4.72 22.35 9.88
CA GLY A 88 -3.54 23.22 9.99
C GLY A 88 -2.20 22.48 9.90
N PHE A 89 -2.18 21.20 9.58
CA PHE A 89 -0.93 20.46 9.38
C PHE A 89 -0.35 20.67 8.00
N TRP A 90 0.98 20.88 7.93
CA TRP A 90 1.69 20.91 6.66
C TRP A 90 1.64 19.54 6.01
N THR A 91 1.19 19.49 4.77
CA THR A 91 0.87 18.28 4.03
C THR A 91 1.36 18.40 2.60
N ILE A 92 1.79 17.29 1.98
CA ILE A 92 2.28 17.25 0.59
C ILE A 92 1.87 15.92 -0.08
N GLY A 93 2.02 15.81 -1.38
CA GLY A 93 1.78 14.57 -2.12
C GLY A 93 0.33 14.12 -2.05
N TYR A 94 0.11 12.87 -1.72
CA TYR A 94 -1.19 12.22 -1.52
C TYR A 94 -1.70 12.33 -0.08
N GLY A 95 -1.35 13.39 0.63
CA GLY A 95 -1.79 13.60 2.00
C GLY A 95 -0.72 13.31 3.07
N HIS A 96 0.54 13.17 2.65
CA HIS A 96 1.66 12.98 3.58
C HIS A 96 1.81 14.19 4.49
N LYS A 97 1.72 13.98 5.81
CA LYS A 97 1.92 15.04 6.82
C LYS A 97 3.40 15.20 7.09
N LEU A 98 3.91 16.42 6.88
CA LEU A 98 5.31 16.75 7.15
C LEU A 98 5.60 16.66 8.64
N LYS A 99 6.62 15.88 9.00
CA LYS A 99 7.11 15.69 10.38
C LYS A 99 8.20 16.71 10.70
N GLY A 100 8.54 16.88 11.97
CA GLY A 100 9.51 17.89 12.41
C GLY A 100 10.85 17.81 11.67
N GLY A 101 11.23 18.90 11.00
CA GLY A 101 12.45 18.98 10.20
C GLY A 101 12.32 18.52 8.75
N GLU A 102 11.19 17.98 8.35
CA GLU A 102 10.89 17.56 6.99
C GLU A 102 10.32 18.73 6.19
N TRP A 103 10.89 19.01 5.02
CA TRP A 103 10.43 20.05 4.11
C TRP A 103 10.81 19.74 2.67
N TYR A 104 9.91 20.05 1.74
CA TYR A 104 10.10 19.93 0.30
C TYR A 104 9.67 21.24 -0.35
N ASP A 105 10.47 21.79 -1.27
CA ASP A 105 10.04 22.94 -2.08
C ASP A 105 8.99 22.49 -3.11
N ALA A 106 9.25 21.38 -3.78
CA ALA A 106 8.32 20.68 -4.67
C ALA A 106 8.71 19.20 -4.79
N ILE A 107 7.74 18.36 -5.08
CA ILE A 107 7.94 16.93 -5.36
C ILE A 107 7.34 16.55 -6.72
N ASP A 108 7.87 15.49 -7.32
CA ASP A 108 7.28 14.80 -8.46
C ASP A 108 6.35 13.66 -8.03
N GLU A 109 5.77 12.95 -8.99
CA GLU A 109 4.84 11.87 -8.70
C GLU A 109 5.54 10.64 -8.09
N ALA A 110 6.78 10.35 -8.49
CA ALA A 110 7.55 9.25 -7.93
C ALA A 110 7.85 9.50 -6.44
N GLN A 111 8.25 10.72 -6.10
CA GLN A 111 8.46 11.14 -4.71
C GLN A 111 7.15 11.10 -3.90
N ALA A 112 6.03 11.59 -4.47
CA ALA A 112 4.72 11.52 -3.82
C ALA A 112 4.28 10.07 -3.57
N THR A 113 4.54 9.17 -4.53
CA THR A 113 4.28 7.73 -4.39
C THR A 113 5.14 7.10 -3.31
N SER A 114 6.42 7.46 -3.24
CA SER A 114 7.33 6.97 -2.20
C SER A 114 6.92 7.41 -0.79
N LEU A 115 6.44 8.65 -0.66
CA LEU A 115 5.89 9.15 0.62
C LEU A 115 4.62 8.37 1.02
N LEU A 116 3.70 8.15 0.08
CA LEU A 116 2.50 7.36 0.33
C LEU A 116 2.84 5.91 0.74
N ALA A 117 3.79 5.28 0.04
CA ALA A 117 4.27 3.94 0.39
C ALA A 117 4.94 3.90 1.78
N ALA A 118 5.56 4.99 2.22
CA ALA A 118 6.07 5.10 3.59
C ALA A 118 4.95 5.27 4.63
N ASP A 119 3.90 6.02 4.31
CA ASP A 119 2.76 6.26 5.20
C ASP A 119 1.89 5.00 5.40
N VAL A 120 1.85 4.11 4.40
CA VAL A 120 1.05 2.89 4.46
C VAL A 120 1.66 1.82 5.38
N ARG A 121 2.95 1.92 5.72
CA ARG A 121 3.68 0.90 6.51
C ARG A 121 3.03 0.57 7.85
N ASP A 122 2.51 1.53 8.56
CA ASP A 122 1.84 1.29 9.85
C ASP A 122 0.58 0.41 9.67
N ALA A 123 -0.13 0.57 8.54
CA ALA A 123 -1.28 -0.26 8.20
C ALA A 123 -0.85 -1.67 7.77
N GLU A 124 0.19 -1.78 6.94
CA GLU A 124 0.80 -3.07 6.56
C GLU A 124 1.27 -3.85 7.79
N ASP A 125 1.97 -3.17 8.70
CA ASP A 125 2.46 -3.74 9.94
C ASP A 125 1.33 -4.23 10.84
N ALA A 126 0.22 -3.49 10.89
CA ALA A 126 -0.96 -3.89 11.63
C ALA A 126 -1.60 -5.16 11.03
N VAL A 127 -1.81 -5.20 9.71
CA VAL A 127 -2.37 -6.37 9.02
C VAL A 127 -1.47 -7.59 9.21
N ASN A 128 -0.16 -7.46 8.93
CA ASN A 128 0.82 -8.53 9.11
C ASN A 128 0.86 -9.11 10.54
N SER A 129 0.60 -8.28 11.55
CA SER A 129 0.67 -8.71 12.95
C SER A 129 -0.65 -9.24 13.51
N LEU A 130 -1.77 -8.84 12.93
CA LEU A 130 -3.11 -9.15 13.46
C LEU A 130 -3.81 -10.28 12.73
N VAL A 131 -3.53 -10.49 11.43
CA VAL A 131 -4.08 -11.60 10.65
C VAL A 131 -3.28 -12.86 10.96
N SER A 132 -3.96 -13.93 11.37
CA SER A 132 -3.37 -15.19 11.84
C SER A 132 -3.60 -16.37 10.90
N ILE A 133 -4.23 -16.14 9.76
CA ILE A 133 -4.46 -17.13 8.70
C ILE A 133 -3.74 -16.72 7.42
N ASP A 134 -3.57 -17.63 6.49
CA ASP A 134 -3.07 -17.31 5.16
C ASP A 134 -4.13 -16.55 4.36
N ILE A 135 -3.72 -15.42 3.79
CA ILE A 135 -4.54 -14.60 2.90
C ILE A 135 -3.77 -14.33 1.61
N ASN A 136 -4.48 -14.12 0.51
CA ASN A 136 -3.86 -13.76 -0.76
C ASN A 136 -3.48 -12.25 -0.79
N GLN A 137 -2.83 -11.80 -1.87
CA GLN A 137 -2.37 -10.41 -1.99
C GLN A 137 -3.54 -9.41 -2.06
N ALA A 138 -4.63 -9.74 -2.75
CA ALA A 138 -5.79 -8.86 -2.88
C ALA A 138 -6.53 -8.70 -1.54
N GLU A 139 -6.66 -9.77 -0.77
CA GLU A 139 -7.18 -9.74 0.61
C GLU A 139 -6.30 -8.89 1.51
N PHE A 140 -4.97 -9.05 1.41
CA PHE A 140 -4.02 -8.22 2.16
C PHE A 140 -4.16 -6.75 1.81
N ASP A 141 -4.18 -6.40 0.51
CA ASP A 141 -4.30 -5.01 0.04
C ASP A 141 -5.63 -4.38 0.49
N ALA A 142 -6.75 -5.12 0.40
CA ALA A 142 -8.05 -4.66 0.89
C ALA A 142 -8.02 -4.35 2.39
N LEU A 143 -7.39 -5.20 3.19
CA LEU A 143 -7.23 -4.98 4.63
C LEU A 143 -6.30 -3.80 4.94
N VAL A 144 -5.26 -3.60 4.14
CA VAL A 144 -4.36 -2.44 4.30
C VAL A 144 -5.09 -1.15 3.93
N LEU A 145 -5.83 -1.10 2.80
CA LEU A 145 -6.68 0.04 2.43
C LEU A 145 -7.67 0.40 3.55
N PHE A 146 -8.36 -0.59 4.07
CA PHE A 146 -9.28 -0.43 5.21
C PHE A 146 -8.54 0.12 6.43
N THR A 147 -7.43 -0.50 6.81
CA THR A 147 -6.66 -0.16 8.02
C THR A 147 -6.04 1.24 7.91
N PHE A 148 -5.56 1.63 6.74
CA PHE A 148 -5.05 2.98 6.49
C PHE A 148 -6.12 4.05 6.78
N ASN A 149 -7.37 3.77 6.40
CA ASN A 149 -8.48 4.70 6.62
C ASN A 149 -9.02 4.73 8.06
N VAL A 150 -9.20 3.55 8.69
CA VAL A 150 -9.85 3.46 10.02
C VAL A 150 -8.86 3.40 11.18
N GLY A 151 -7.59 3.09 10.90
CA GLY A 151 -6.50 2.93 11.86
C GLY A 151 -6.36 1.51 12.41
N ALA A 152 -5.12 1.13 12.76
CA ALA A 152 -4.75 -0.19 13.30
C ALA A 152 -5.54 -0.57 14.56
N GLY A 153 -5.83 0.42 15.43
CA GLY A 153 -6.63 0.19 16.65
C GLY A 153 -8.09 -0.20 16.35
N ALA A 154 -8.65 0.30 15.24
CA ALA A 154 -10.00 -0.06 14.80
C ALA A 154 -10.01 -1.48 14.22
N LEU A 155 -9.07 -1.82 13.33
CA LEU A 155 -8.92 -3.18 12.81
C LEU A 155 -8.80 -4.20 13.95
N ARG A 156 -7.93 -3.96 14.92
CA ARG A 156 -7.71 -4.86 16.07
C ARG A 156 -8.99 -5.22 16.82
N ARG A 157 -9.94 -4.30 16.91
CA ARG A 157 -11.21 -4.47 17.64
C ARG A 157 -12.38 -4.82 16.74
N SER A 158 -12.15 -4.98 15.43
CA SER A 158 -13.23 -5.18 14.47
C SER A 158 -13.75 -6.62 14.48
N THR A 159 -15.04 -6.78 14.24
CA THR A 159 -15.65 -8.07 13.95
C THR A 159 -15.13 -8.65 12.64
N LEU A 160 -14.73 -7.77 11.69
CA LEU A 160 -14.08 -8.16 10.44
C LEU A 160 -12.84 -9.04 10.72
N LEU A 161 -11.90 -8.55 11.52
CA LEU A 161 -10.70 -9.29 11.86
C LEU A 161 -11.01 -10.57 12.64
N ALA A 162 -11.96 -10.52 13.57
CA ALA A 162 -12.35 -11.69 14.36
C ALA A 162 -12.91 -12.82 13.46
N LYS A 163 -13.77 -12.48 12.50
CA LYS A 163 -14.31 -13.44 11.53
C LYS A 163 -13.22 -13.98 10.60
N LEU A 164 -12.36 -13.11 10.07
CA LEU A 164 -11.28 -13.52 9.20
C LEU A 164 -10.37 -14.53 9.89
N ASN A 165 -9.92 -14.23 11.12
CA ASN A 165 -9.06 -15.13 11.89
C ASN A 165 -9.76 -16.43 12.34
N ALA A 166 -11.11 -16.49 12.26
CA ALA A 166 -11.89 -17.71 12.42
C ALA A 166 -12.14 -18.46 11.09
N ASP A 167 -11.43 -18.09 10.01
CA ASP A 167 -11.54 -18.64 8.66
C ASP A 167 -12.93 -18.40 8.00
N ASP A 168 -13.65 -17.36 8.46
CA ASP A 168 -14.92 -16.88 7.87
C ASP A 168 -14.66 -15.68 6.96
N ALA A 169 -14.07 -15.93 5.80
CA ALA A 169 -13.77 -14.88 4.82
C ALA A 169 -15.05 -14.20 4.28
N THR A 170 -16.13 -14.96 4.08
CA THR A 170 -17.42 -14.41 3.63
C THR A 170 -18.03 -13.48 4.67
N GLY A 171 -18.02 -13.90 5.92
CA GLY A 171 -18.49 -13.06 7.03
C GLY A 171 -17.62 -11.83 7.25
N ALA A 172 -16.30 -11.96 7.07
CA ALA A 172 -15.36 -10.83 7.14
C ALA A 172 -15.64 -9.80 6.04
N ALA A 173 -15.86 -10.25 4.80
CA ALA A 173 -16.20 -9.38 3.67
C ALA A 173 -17.45 -8.54 3.92
N ALA A 174 -18.48 -9.13 4.52
CA ALA A 174 -19.72 -8.42 4.85
C ALA A 174 -19.54 -7.31 5.90
N GLU A 175 -18.51 -7.41 6.75
CA GLU A 175 -18.25 -6.44 7.81
C GLU A 175 -17.72 -5.09 7.27
N PHE A 176 -17.06 -5.05 6.11
CA PHE A 176 -16.59 -3.79 5.52
C PHE A 176 -17.72 -2.76 5.44
N ALA A 177 -18.91 -3.15 4.97
CA ALA A 177 -20.05 -2.26 4.78
C ALA A 177 -20.52 -1.56 6.06
N LEU A 178 -20.20 -2.08 7.24
CA LEU A 178 -20.59 -1.47 8.52
C LEU A 178 -19.74 -0.25 8.90
N TRP A 179 -18.59 -0.04 8.24
CA TRP A 179 -17.63 1.05 8.49
C TRP A 179 -17.88 2.28 7.61
N ASN A 180 -19.14 2.62 7.36
CA ASN A 180 -19.58 3.67 6.44
C ASN A 180 -20.06 4.96 7.13
N LYS A 181 -19.74 5.16 8.44
CA LYS A 181 -20.27 6.30 9.19
C LYS A 181 -19.20 7.33 9.53
N ALA A 182 -19.55 8.61 9.41
CA ALA A 182 -18.80 9.73 9.94
C ALA A 182 -19.73 10.56 10.86
N GLY A 183 -19.25 10.88 12.08
CA GLY A 183 -20.08 11.59 13.06
C GLY A 183 -21.40 10.88 13.41
N GLY A 184 -21.42 9.55 13.38
CA GLY A 184 -22.60 8.72 13.66
C GLY A 184 -23.62 8.62 12.50
N ARG A 185 -23.40 9.29 11.38
CA ARG A 185 -24.27 9.27 10.19
C ARG A 185 -23.60 8.53 9.03
N VAL A 186 -24.41 7.86 8.22
CA VAL A 186 -23.92 7.23 6.97
C VAL A 186 -23.33 8.30 6.06
N ASN A 187 -22.13 8.04 5.55
CA ASN A 187 -21.41 8.87 4.61
C ASN A 187 -21.25 8.09 3.29
N ALA A 188 -21.75 8.63 2.19
CA ALA A 188 -21.73 7.98 0.89
C ALA A 188 -20.30 7.68 0.40
N ILE A 189 -19.35 8.60 0.60
CA ILE A 189 -17.95 8.39 0.20
C ILE A 189 -17.33 7.21 0.94
N LEU A 190 -17.63 7.08 2.25
CA LEU A 190 -17.17 5.93 3.03
C LEU A 190 -17.89 4.64 2.60
N ALA A 191 -19.17 4.70 2.26
CA ALA A 191 -19.91 3.54 1.76
C ALA A 191 -19.31 3.01 0.46
N ASP A 192 -19.06 3.88 -0.52
CA ASP A 192 -18.43 3.53 -1.80
C ASP A 192 -17.00 2.98 -1.60
N ARG A 193 -16.24 3.53 -0.65
CA ARG A 193 -14.90 3.04 -0.30
C ARG A 193 -14.97 1.62 0.26
N ARG A 194 -15.87 1.36 1.19
CA ARG A 194 -16.09 0.02 1.78
C ARG A 194 -16.56 -1.01 0.77
N GLU A 195 -17.37 -0.60 -0.21
CA GLU A 195 -17.80 -1.47 -1.30
C GLU A 195 -16.62 -1.91 -2.16
N ARG A 196 -15.76 -0.98 -2.57
CA ARG A 196 -14.54 -1.30 -3.34
C ARG A 196 -13.57 -2.19 -2.57
N GLU A 197 -13.36 -1.91 -1.28
CA GLU A 197 -12.50 -2.75 -0.42
C GLU A 197 -13.06 -4.16 -0.27
N ALA A 198 -14.38 -4.31 -0.06
CA ALA A 198 -15.04 -5.61 0.01
C ALA A 198 -14.98 -6.36 -1.34
N GLN A 199 -15.12 -5.65 -2.46
CA GLN A 199 -14.97 -6.22 -3.79
C GLN A 199 -13.54 -6.73 -4.00
N LEU A 200 -12.52 -5.91 -3.75
CA LEU A 200 -11.13 -6.31 -3.84
C LEU A 200 -10.85 -7.55 -2.98
N PHE A 201 -11.35 -7.56 -1.74
CA PHE A 201 -11.19 -8.68 -0.82
C PHE A 201 -11.80 -9.97 -1.35
N THR A 202 -12.94 -9.92 -2.03
CA THR A 202 -13.70 -11.11 -2.46
C THR A 202 -13.34 -11.59 -3.86
N THR A 203 -13.05 -10.69 -4.79
CA THR A 203 -12.85 -11.01 -6.22
C THR A 203 -11.40 -10.84 -6.67
N GLY A 204 -10.60 -10.06 -5.95
CA GLY A 204 -9.27 -9.67 -6.39
C GLY A 204 -9.26 -8.53 -7.41
N ASP A 205 -10.42 -7.91 -7.69
CA ASP A 205 -10.52 -6.83 -8.68
C ASP A 205 -10.20 -5.47 -8.05
N TYR A 206 -9.19 -4.80 -8.56
CA TYR A 206 -8.83 -3.43 -8.20
C TYR A 206 -9.69 -2.44 -8.97
N ALA A 207 -10.30 -1.45 -8.27
CA ALA A 207 -11.19 -0.44 -8.82
C ALA A 207 -10.45 0.72 -9.52
#